data_82f9e83bc84efe59c5e34f5216e9dd39
#
_entry.id   82f9e83bc84efe59c5e34f5216e9dd39
#
_cell.length_a   1.000
_cell.length_b   1.000
_cell.length_c   1.000
_cell.angle_alpha   90.00
_cell.angle_beta   90.00
_cell.angle_gamma   90.00
#
_symmetry.space_group_name_H-M   'P 1'
#
loop_
_entity.id
_entity.type
_entity.pdbx_description
1 polymer ?
#
loop_
_entity_poly.entity_id
_entity_poly.type
_entity_poly.pdbx_seq_one_letter_code
_entity_poly.pdbx_strand_id
1 'polypeptide(L)'
;MLSDFLDTYDANDLRLSQWYYEGVGARPGNMYCSKWKSFSQNLPIIRLSEMYLTRAECNVRLSSSVGDTPENDVAKIINPLRVTLPVITNPTLDDILDIRYHELAFEGLRIHDVKRLQIMTGDYDWNADELVFPIPQREVDATNGIIVQNPGY
;
A
#
# COMPACT_ATOMS: atom_id res chain seq x y z
N MET A 1 -14.94 -2.06 -5.17
CA MET A 1 -13.69 -2.62 -4.59
C MET A 1 -12.41 -2.11 -5.26
N LEU A 2 -11.96 -2.58 -6.45
CA LEU A 2 -10.79 -1.96 -7.11
C LEU A 2 -11.17 -0.62 -7.75
N SER A 3 -12.35 -0.50 -8.34
CA SER A 3 -12.91 0.75 -8.85
C SER A 3 -12.85 1.86 -7.79
N ASP A 4 -13.40 1.59 -6.62
CA ASP A 4 -13.48 2.56 -5.53
C ASP A 4 -12.09 3.03 -5.07
N PHE A 5 -11.09 2.13 -5.08
CA PHE A 5 -9.71 2.48 -4.83
C PHE A 5 -9.11 3.36 -5.94
N LEU A 6 -9.41 3.06 -7.21
CA LEU A 6 -8.92 3.88 -8.33
C LEU A 6 -9.53 5.28 -8.33
N ASP A 7 -10.77 5.41 -7.86
CA ASP A 7 -11.47 6.70 -7.72
C ASP A 7 -10.86 7.60 -6.62
N THR A 8 -9.98 7.05 -5.76
CA THR A 8 -9.26 7.85 -4.76
C THR A 8 -8.03 8.58 -5.32
N TYR A 9 -7.56 8.20 -6.52
CA TYR A 9 -6.49 8.96 -7.18
C TYR A 9 -7.01 10.24 -7.82
N ASP A 10 -6.15 11.27 -7.89
CA ASP A 10 -6.44 12.41 -8.76
C ASP A 10 -6.44 11.96 -10.23
N ALA A 11 -7.39 12.48 -11.03
CA ALA A 11 -7.55 12.10 -12.42
C ALA A 11 -6.30 12.37 -13.29
N ASN A 12 -5.44 13.29 -12.87
CA ASN A 12 -4.18 13.61 -13.55
C ASN A 12 -2.97 12.87 -12.96
N ASP A 13 -3.18 11.94 -12.04
CA ASP A 13 -2.10 11.13 -11.50
C ASP A 13 -1.64 10.09 -12.54
N LEU A 14 -0.38 10.18 -12.94
CA LEU A 14 0.17 9.29 -13.98
C LEU A 14 0.16 7.82 -13.56
N ARG A 15 0.07 7.52 -12.28
CA ARG A 15 -0.05 6.13 -11.78
C ARG A 15 -1.30 5.45 -12.31
N LEU A 16 -2.40 6.18 -12.52
CA LEU A 16 -3.61 5.61 -13.12
C LEU A 16 -3.35 4.98 -14.48
N SER A 17 -2.62 5.68 -15.35
CA SER A 17 -2.32 5.19 -16.71
C SER A 17 -1.12 4.25 -16.78
N GLN A 18 -0.17 4.36 -15.84
CA GLN A 18 1.06 3.56 -15.87
C GLN A 18 0.94 2.24 -15.10
N TRP A 19 0.15 2.21 -14.00
CA TRP A 19 0.08 1.07 -13.10
C TRP A 19 -1.21 0.28 -13.19
N TYR A 20 -2.17 0.76 -13.96
CA TYR A 20 -3.47 0.09 -14.12
C TYR A 20 -3.84 0.00 -15.60
N TYR A 21 -4.59 -1.02 -15.94
CA TYR A 21 -5.14 -1.20 -17.29
C TYR A 21 -6.46 -1.97 -17.24
N GLU A 22 -7.32 -1.70 -18.20
CA GLU A 22 -8.56 -2.44 -18.37
C GLU A 22 -8.28 -3.76 -19.10
N GLY A 23 -8.87 -4.85 -18.61
CA GLY A 23 -8.77 -6.15 -19.22
C GLY A 23 -9.50 -6.21 -20.57
N VAL A 24 -8.97 -7.03 -21.47
CA VAL A 24 -9.54 -7.29 -22.79
C VAL A 24 -9.91 -8.77 -22.93
N GLY A 25 -10.69 -9.12 -23.94
CA GLY A 25 -11.03 -10.51 -24.27
C GLY A 25 -12.08 -11.10 -23.31
N ALA A 26 -11.70 -12.12 -22.56
CA ALA A 26 -12.64 -12.87 -21.73
C ALA A 26 -13.14 -12.11 -20.47
N ARG A 27 -12.53 -11.00 -20.12
CA ARG A 27 -12.87 -10.21 -18.91
C ARG A 27 -12.80 -8.71 -19.20
N PRO A 28 -13.61 -8.20 -20.13
CA PRO A 28 -13.66 -6.77 -20.41
C PRO A 28 -14.24 -6.02 -19.19
N GLY A 29 -13.79 -4.78 -18.99
CA GLY A 29 -14.28 -3.93 -17.90
C GLY A 29 -13.61 -4.17 -16.55
N ASN A 30 -12.84 -5.26 -16.37
CA ASN A 30 -12.08 -5.46 -15.15
C ASN A 30 -10.78 -4.68 -15.19
N MET A 31 -10.46 -3.99 -14.09
CA MET A 31 -9.19 -3.30 -13.93
C MET A 31 -8.12 -4.23 -13.33
N TYR A 32 -6.90 -4.12 -13.83
CA TYR A 32 -5.75 -4.92 -13.41
C TYR A 32 -4.56 -4.03 -13.07
N CYS A 33 -3.75 -4.47 -12.09
CA CYS A 33 -2.50 -3.83 -11.77
C CYS A 33 -1.41 -4.25 -12.77
N SER A 34 -0.64 -3.28 -13.27
CA SER A 34 0.45 -3.51 -14.19
C SER A 34 1.85 -3.49 -13.56
N LYS A 35 1.97 -3.29 -12.26
CA LYS A 35 3.26 -3.37 -11.56
C LYS A 35 3.93 -4.74 -11.72
N TRP A 36 3.12 -5.79 -11.85
CA TRP A 36 3.56 -7.19 -11.85
C TRP A 36 3.09 -7.92 -13.12
N LYS A 37 3.52 -7.46 -14.29
CA LYS A 37 3.09 -8.01 -15.59
C LYS A 37 3.88 -9.22 -16.08
N SER A 38 5.10 -9.41 -15.61
CA SER A 38 5.99 -10.45 -16.13
C SER A 38 6.29 -11.52 -15.09
N PHE A 39 6.15 -12.79 -15.48
CA PHE A 39 6.52 -13.93 -14.63
C PHE A 39 8.03 -14.01 -14.31
N SER A 40 8.87 -13.38 -15.13
CA SER A 40 10.33 -13.32 -14.93
C SER A 40 10.81 -12.01 -14.29
N GLN A 41 9.89 -11.16 -13.86
CA GLN A 41 10.23 -9.89 -13.22
C GLN A 41 10.75 -10.12 -11.81
N ASN A 42 11.85 -9.45 -11.47
CA ASN A 42 12.31 -9.40 -10.08
C ASN A 42 11.29 -8.66 -9.22
N LEU A 43 10.88 -9.29 -8.13
CA LEU A 43 9.99 -8.67 -7.16
C LEU A 43 10.82 -7.86 -6.16
N PRO A 44 10.70 -6.53 -6.12
CA PRO A 44 11.39 -5.73 -5.10
C PRO A 44 10.76 -6.01 -3.72
N ILE A 45 11.59 -6.34 -2.75
CA ILE A 45 11.17 -6.54 -1.36
C ILE A 45 11.07 -5.20 -0.63
N ILE A 46 11.98 -4.27 -0.94
CA ILE A 46 12.01 -2.91 -0.39
C ILE A 46 12.27 -1.96 -1.55
N ARG A 47 11.48 -0.89 -1.63
CA ARG A 47 11.67 0.19 -2.61
C ARG A 47 12.07 1.48 -1.93
N LEU A 48 12.82 2.30 -2.65
CA LEU A 48 13.28 3.61 -2.16
C LEU A 48 12.11 4.53 -1.78
N SER A 49 10.99 4.45 -2.52
CA SER A 49 9.77 5.19 -2.19
C SER A 49 9.26 4.88 -0.78
N GLU A 50 9.31 3.61 -0.37
CA GLU A 50 8.92 3.21 0.99
C GLU A 50 9.83 3.85 2.05
N MET A 51 11.14 3.90 1.77
CA MET A 51 12.11 4.51 2.71
C MET A 51 11.90 6.01 2.85
N TYR A 52 11.64 6.72 1.75
CA TYR A 52 11.32 8.14 1.80
C TYR A 52 10.03 8.41 2.58
N LEU A 53 8.97 7.64 2.32
CA LEU A 53 7.70 7.80 3.03
C LEU A 53 7.82 7.45 4.53
N THR A 54 8.58 6.42 4.86
CA THR A 54 8.85 6.06 6.26
C THR A 54 9.62 7.17 6.98
N ARG A 55 10.64 7.75 6.35
CA ARG A 55 11.41 8.86 6.93
C ARG A 55 10.53 10.12 7.05
N ALA A 56 9.76 10.45 6.04
CA ALA A 56 8.83 11.58 6.08
C ALA A 56 7.82 11.43 7.23
N GLU A 57 7.22 10.25 7.39
CA GLU A 57 6.30 9.95 8.48
C GLU A 57 6.98 10.13 9.85
N CYS A 58 8.17 9.56 10.03
CA CYS A 58 8.91 9.70 11.28
C CYS A 58 9.23 11.17 11.60
N ASN A 59 9.68 11.93 10.59
CA ASN A 59 10.01 13.34 10.77
C ASN A 59 8.80 14.19 11.12
N VAL A 60 7.64 13.95 10.50
CA VAL A 60 6.40 14.65 10.87
C VAL A 60 5.98 14.32 12.30
N ARG A 61 5.99 13.03 12.68
CA ARG A 61 5.61 12.60 14.03
C ARG A 61 6.53 13.17 15.13
N LEU A 62 7.80 13.35 14.82
CA LEU A 62 8.82 13.84 15.76
C LEU A 62 9.09 15.35 15.63
N SER A 63 8.38 16.04 14.74
CA SER A 63 8.67 17.45 14.40
C SER A 63 10.16 17.67 14.09
N SER A 64 10.74 16.81 13.27
CA SER A 64 12.16 16.77 12.93
C SER A 64 12.41 16.78 11.42
N SER A 65 13.69 16.89 11.03
CA SER A 65 14.14 16.86 9.63
C SER A 65 15.42 15.99 9.50
N VAL A 66 15.45 14.87 10.20
CA VAL A 66 16.62 13.99 10.17
C VAL A 66 16.78 13.38 8.77
N GLY A 67 17.94 13.60 8.19
CA GLY A 67 18.30 13.12 6.86
C GLY A 67 17.73 13.93 5.69
N ASP A 68 16.51 14.44 5.79
CA ASP A 68 15.89 15.40 4.85
C ASP A 68 14.55 15.88 5.44
N THR A 69 13.93 16.89 4.80
CA THR A 69 12.61 17.37 5.22
C THR A 69 11.50 16.43 4.69
N PRO A 70 10.35 16.32 5.39
CA PRO A 70 9.19 15.56 4.90
C PRO A 70 8.75 16.02 3.50
N GLU A 71 8.76 17.32 3.24
CA GLU A 71 8.44 17.91 1.94
C GLU A 71 9.36 17.39 0.83
N ASN A 72 10.66 17.38 1.05
CA ASN A 72 11.63 16.90 0.06
C ASN A 72 11.47 15.40 -0.21
N ASP A 73 11.18 14.60 0.82
CA ASP A 73 10.95 13.16 0.66
C ASP A 73 9.70 12.86 -0.14
N VAL A 74 8.60 13.55 0.17
CA VAL A 74 7.34 13.45 -0.57
C VAL A 74 7.55 13.91 -2.02
N ALA A 75 8.24 15.04 -2.23
CA ALA A 75 8.49 15.58 -3.57
C ALA A 75 9.25 14.61 -4.48
N LYS A 76 10.21 13.84 -3.95
CA LYS A 76 10.95 12.82 -4.72
C LYS A 76 10.05 11.74 -5.29
N ILE A 77 8.93 11.46 -4.65
CA ILE A 77 7.98 10.42 -5.03
C ILE A 77 6.92 10.96 -5.97
N ILE A 78 6.25 12.05 -5.55
CA ILE A 78 5.04 12.50 -6.23
C ILE A 78 5.29 13.45 -7.39
N ASN A 79 6.35 14.26 -7.37
CA ASN A 79 6.57 15.23 -8.44
C ASN A 79 6.71 14.59 -9.83
N PRO A 80 7.42 13.45 -10.01
CA PRO A 80 7.46 12.77 -11.29
C PRO A 80 6.14 12.19 -11.76
N LEU A 81 5.21 11.95 -10.83
CA LEU A 81 3.93 11.26 -11.06
C LEU A 81 2.74 12.23 -11.16
N ARG A 82 2.92 13.44 -10.67
CA ARG A 82 1.87 14.46 -10.55
C ARG A 82 2.30 15.79 -11.19
N VAL A 83 2.81 15.70 -12.42
CA VAL A 83 3.43 16.85 -13.12
C VAL A 83 2.50 18.07 -13.24
N THR A 84 1.19 17.84 -13.33
CA THR A 84 0.18 18.90 -13.49
C THR A 84 -0.51 19.30 -12.18
N LEU A 85 -0.17 18.65 -11.08
CA LEU A 85 -0.80 18.90 -9.77
C LEU A 85 0.08 19.82 -8.91
N PRO A 86 -0.53 20.59 -7.99
CA PRO A 86 0.24 21.42 -7.07
C PRO A 86 1.26 20.60 -6.26
N VAL A 87 2.43 21.18 -6.04
CA VAL A 87 3.44 20.62 -5.14
C VAL A 87 2.86 20.62 -3.71
N ILE A 88 3.02 19.52 -3.00
CA ILE A 88 2.63 19.45 -1.59
C ILE A 88 3.73 20.11 -0.77
N THR A 89 3.39 21.23 -0.15
CA THR A 89 4.27 21.95 0.77
C THR A 89 3.84 21.65 2.21
N ASN A 90 4.81 21.45 3.11
CA ASN A 90 4.54 21.13 4.52
C ASN A 90 3.54 19.96 4.68
N PRO A 91 3.85 18.76 4.15
CA PRO A 91 2.92 17.66 4.16
C PRO A 91 2.54 17.28 5.60
N THR A 92 1.26 17.09 5.83
CA THR A 92 0.72 16.58 7.08
C THR A 92 0.96 15.05 7.17
N LEU A 93 0.70 14.48 8.33
CA LEU A 93 0.74 13.02 8.49
C LEU A 93 -0.26 12.33 7.55
N ASP A 94 -1.45 12.89 7.41
CA ASP A 94 -2.50 12.33 6.55
C ASP A 94 -2.10 12.38 5.08
N ASP A 95 -1.46 13.46 4.62
CA ASP A 95 -0.90 13.54 3.26
C ASP A 95 0.13 12.42 3.00
N ILE A 96 1.03 12.19 3.95
CA ILE A 96 2.07 11.16 3.82
C ILE A 96 1.46 9.76 3.79
N LEU A 97 0.48 9.49 4.65
CA LEU A 97 -0.21 8.20 4.71
C LEU A 97 -1.05 7.95 3.45
N ASP A 98 -1.68 8.98 2.90
CA ASP A 98 -2.41 8.91 1.63
C ASP A 98 -1.46 8.60 0.46
N ILE A 99 -0.34 9.32 0.37
CA ILE A 99 0.69 9.05 -0.65
C ILE A 99 1.22 7.63 -0.50
N ARG A 100 1.46 7.16 0.72
CA ARG A 100 1.91 5.80 1.01
C ARG A 100 0.89 4.76 0.55
N TYR A 101 -0.38 4.99 0.80
CA TYR A 101 -1.48 4.12 0.39
C TYR A 101 -1.52 3.92 -1.13
N HIS A 102 -1.36 5.00 -1.89
CA HIS A 102 -1.37 4.97 -3.35
C HIS A 102 -0.06 4.44 -3.94
N GLU A 103 1.09 4.86 -3.39
CA GLU A 103 2.42 4.50 -3.93
C GLU A 103 2.74 3.03 -3.72
N LEU A 104 2.40 2.47 -2.57
CA LEU A 104 2.74 1.09 -2.20
C LEU A 104 1.60 0.11 -2.45
N ALA A 105 0.59 0.52 -3.22
CA ALA A 105 -0.51 -0.36 -3.61
C ALA A 105 0.00 -1.62 -4.32
N PHE A 106 -0.56 -2.78 -3.99
CA PHE A 106 -0.20 -4.11 -4.51
C PHE A 106 1.21 -4.61 -4.15
N GLU A 107 1.81 -4.07 -3.08
CA GLU A 107 3.12 -4.48 -2.58
C GLU A 107 3.03 -5.25 -1.25
N GLY A 108 1.84 -5.60 -0.81
CA GLY A 108 1.60 -6.36 0.43
C GLY A 108 1.75 -5.54 1.72
N LEU A 109 2.00 -4.24 1.62
CA LEU A 109 2.30 -3.39 2.78
C LEU A 109 1.06 -2.85 3.51
N ARG A 110 -0.11 -2.85 2.86
CA ARG A 110 -1.33 -2.28 3.44
C ARG A 110 -1.73 -2.90 4.77
N ILE A 111 -1.61 -4.21 4.90
CA ILE A 111 -1.97 -4.91 6.14
C ILE A 111 -1.11 -4.46 7.32
N HIS A 112 0.16 -4.17 7.09
CA HIS A 112 1.05 -3.64 8.11
C HIS A 112 0.65 -2.23 8.54
N ASP A 113 0.28 -1.38 7.58
CA ASP A 113 -0.21 -0.03 7.86
C ASP A 113 -1.54 -0.07 8.64
N VAL A 114 -2.48 -0.92 8.24
CA VAL A 114 -3.75 -1.14 8.97
C VAL A 114 -3.49 -1.50 10.43
N LYS A 115 -2.63 -2.49 10.67
CA LYS A 115 -2.34 -2.98 12.03
C LYS A 115 -1.57 -1.96 12.89
N ARG A 116 -0.53 -1.31 12.35
CA ARG A 116 0.26 -0.33 13.12
C ARG A 116 -0.46 0.98 13.39
N LEU A 117 -1.36 1.40 12.47
CA LEU A 117 -2.15 2.63 12.62
C LEU A 117 -3.49 2.38 13.34
N GLN A 118 -3.86 1.12 13.55
CA GLN A 118 -5.13 0.70 14.15
C GLN A 118 -6.34 1.30 13.41
N ILE A 119 -6.32 1.23 12.09
CA ILE A 119 -7.38 1.76 11.22
C ILE A 119 -8.19 0.64 10.59
N MET A 120 -9.42 0.94 10.23
CA MET A 120 -10.27 0.01 9.47
C MET A 120 -9.75 -0.23 8.04
N THR A 121 -10.06 -1.39 7.48
CA THR A 121 -9.85 -1.70 6.07
C THR A 121 -11.08 -2.39 5.50
N GLY A 122 -11.78 -1.74 4.58
CA GLY A 122 -13.11 -2.18 4.18
C GLY A 122 -14.05 -2.20 5.39
N ASP A 123 -14.74 -3.32 5.60
CA ASP A 123 -15.67 -3.53 6.71
C ASP A 123 -15.01 -4.12 7.96
N TYR A 124 -13.68 -4.29 7.97
CA TYR A 124 -12.94 -4.96 9.03
C TYR A 124 -12.16 -3.98 9.91
N ASP A 125 -12.23 -4.18 11.21
CA ASP A 125 -11.34 -3.55 12.17
C ASP A 125 -9.91 -4.06 12.02
N TRP A 126 -8.92 -3.26 12.46
CA TRP A 126 -7.50 -3.57 12.34
C TRP A 126 -7.09 -4.90 13.00
N ASN A 127 -7.84 -5.37 13.97
CA ASN A 127 -7.60 -6.61 14.73
C ASN A 127 -8.60 -7.74 14.39
N ALA A 128 -9.40 -7.58 13.35
CA ALA A 128 -10.35 -8.60 12.92
C ALA A 128 -9.64 -9.92 12.54
N ASP A 129 -10.28 -11.04 12.86
CA ASP A 129 -9.73 -12.39 12.62
C ASP A 129 -9.50 -12.65 11.13
N GLU A 130 -10.34 -12.08 10.26
CA GLU A 130 -10.24 -12.17 8.79
C GLU A 130 -8.96 -11.53 8.22
N LEU A 131 -8.28 -10.68 9.01
CA LEU A 131 -7.00 -10.07 8.64
C LEU A 131 -5.78 -10.91 9.08
N VAL A 132 -6.00 -12.14 9.50
CA VAL A 132 -4.95 -13.11 9.82
C VAL A 132 -5.05 -14.29 8.86
N PHE A 133 -3.91 -14.78 8.33
CA PHE A 133 -3.94 -15.98 7.50
C PHE A 133 -4.14 -17.24 8.34
N PRO A 134 -4.87 -18.25 7.81
CA PRO A 134 -4.96 -19.54 8.48
C PRO A 134 -3.60 -20.24 8.53
N ILE A 135 -3.36 -20.97 9.60
CA ILE A 135 -2.24 -21.91 9.67
C ILE A 135 -2.53 -23.06 8.71
N PRO A 136 -1.58 -23.50 7.85
CA PRO A 136 -1.81 -24.65 6.98
C PRO A 136 -2.28 -25.87 7.77
N GLN A 137 -3.38 -26.49 7.34
CA GLN A 137 -4.00 -27.60 8.07
C GLN A 137 -3.01 -28.74 8.38
N ARG A 138 -2.08 -29.04 7.45
CA ARG A 138 -1.05 -30.04 7.66
C ARG A 138 -0.15 -29.76 8.89
N GLU A 139 0.08 -28.49 9.22
CA GLU A 139 0.89 -28.11 10.39
C GLU A 139 0.10 -28.30 11.69
N VAL A 140 -1.20 -28.01 11.65
CA VAL A 140 -2.12 -28.28 12.77
C VAL A 140 -2.20 -29.77 13.02
N ASP A 141 -2.39 -30.58 11.98
CA ASP A 141 -2.50 -32.05 12.07
C ASP A 141 -1.19 -32.69 12.55
N ALA A 142 -0.04 -32.24 12.03
CA ALA A 142 1.27 -32.80 12.35
C ALA A 142 1.68 -32.59 13.82
N THR A 143 1.11 -31.59 14.48
CA THR A 143 1.46 -31.25 15.87
C THR A 143 0.55 -31.90 16.91
N ASN A 144 -0.41 -32.75 16.50
CA ASN A 144 -1.37 -33.41 17.39
C ASN A 144 -2.06 -32.44 18.39
N GLY A 145 -2.46 -31.27 17.91
CA GLY A 145 -3.19 -30.27 18.69
C GLY A 145 -2.32 -29.31 19.53
N ILE A 146 -1.00 -29.35 19.38
CA ILE A 146 -0.11 -28.35 20.01
C ILE A 146 -0.30 -26.98 19.33
N ILE A 147 -0.37 -26.99 17.99
CA ILE A 147 -0.70 -25.79 17.22
C ILE A 147 -2.23 -25.76 17.05
N VAL A 148 -2.84 -24.69 17.54
CA VAL A 148 -4.28 -24.42 17.38
C VAL A 148 -4.46 -23.41 16.24
N GLN A 149 -5.48 -23.64 15.41
CA GLN A 149 -5.81 -22.74 14.30
C GLN A 149 -6.12 -21.32 14.80
N ASN A 150 -5.82 -20.32 13.98
CA ASN A 150 -6.21 -18.95 14.25
C ASN A 150 -7.74 -18.81 14.36
N PRO A 151 -8.26 -17.89 15.20
CA PRO A 151 -9.68 -17.61 15.25
C PRO A 151 -10.26 -17.29 13.86
N GLY A 152 -11.49 -17.74 13.60
CA GLY A 152 -12.18 -17.50 12.32
C GLY A 152 -11.96 -18.59 11.24
N TYR A 153 -11.16 -19.65 11.52
CA TYR A 153 -10.86 -20.74 10.58
C TYR A 153 -11.14 -22.13 11.15
#